data_d371af3fe2a495bdb0808b0b80d8e5ce
#
_entry.id   d371af3fe2a495bdb0808b0b80d8e5ce
#
_cell.length_a   1.000
_cell.length_b   1.000
_cell.length_c   1.000
_cell.angle_alpha   90.00
_cell.angle_beta   90.00
_cell.angle_gamma   90.00
#
_symmetry.space_group_name_H-M   'P 1'
#
loop_
_entity.id
_entity.type
_entity.pdbx_description
1 polymer ?
#
loop_
_entity_poly.entity_id
_entity_poly.type
_entity_poly.pdbx_seq_one_letter_code
_entity_poly.pdbx_strand_id
1 'polypeptide(L)'
;MTDEKLTNTRLERRDAAENRQRILEAALKLFDQYDVEQVSMNQIAKEADIGAGTLYRRYRNKGELCLDLIKDNVVIFFDNMENYLQDNQTATPAERLKGIINLFIQFRESKAQLLKGVEDSEASPPSKSGTHSPLHDQLHQQFVKLFNEMNSTSNKPNTNIFKADILLAALKSDSYLFQREVRGYSPEDIAEALYEMFVL
;
A
#
# COMPACT_ATOMS: atom_id res chain seq x y z
N MET A 1 17.89 13.41 40.30
CA MET A 1 16.70 13.76 39.48
C MET A 1 16.78 13.30 38.01
N THR A 2 17.87 12.78 37.50
CA THR A 2 18.08 12.37 36.09
C THR A 2 17.75 10.89 35.84
N ASP A 3 18.00 10.00 36.78
CA ASP A 3 17.79 8.54 36.60
C ASP A 3 16.32 8.11 36.61
N GLU A 4 15.49 8.74 37.43
CA GLU A 4 14.05 8.42 37.53
C GLU A 4 13.28 8.81 36.25
N LYS A 5 13.65 9.93 35.60
CA LYS A 5 13.09 10.34 34.30
C LYS A 5 13.50 9.40 33.17
N LEU A 6 14.72 8.91 33.17
CA LEU A 6 15.22 7.96 32.15
C LEU A 6 14.57 6.57 32.29
N THR A 7 14.35 6.09 33.50
CA THR A 7 13.65 4.83 33.77
C THR A 7 12.18 4.92 33.42
N ASN A 8 11.49 6.01 33.70
CA ASN A 8 10.08 6.21 33.35
C ASN A 8 9.88 6.27 31.83
N THR A 9 10.73 7.00 31.12
CA THR A 9 10.70 7.09 29.64
C THR A 9 10.97 5.74 28.97
N ARG A 10 11.79 4.88 29.58
CA ARG A 10 12.09 3.53 29.07
C ARG A 10 10.92 2.56 29.29
N LEU A 11 10.23 2.67 30.41
CA LEU A 11 9.01 1.92 30.74
C LEU A 11 7.87 2.32 29.78
N GLU A 12 7.62 3.61 29.61
CA GLU A 12 6.59 4.12 28.67
C GLU A 12 6.81 3.66 27.23
N ARG A 13 8.05 3.62 26.77
CA ARG A 13 8.40 3.11 25.41
C ARG A 13 8.17 1.62 25.29
N ARG A 14 8.45 0.85 26.34
CA ARG A 14 8.21 -0.59 26.35
C ARG A 14 6.70 -0.90 26.34
N ASP A 15 5.93 -0.22 27.18
CA ASP A 15 4.48 -0.37 27.24
C ASP A 15 3.82 0.03 25.92
N ALA A 16 4.33 1.08 25.25
CA ALA A 16 3.87 1.48 23.93
C ALA A 16 4.18 0.45 22.85
N ALA A 17 5.33 -0.23 22.92
CA ALA A 17 5.72 -1.29 22.00
C ALA A 17 4.88 -2.57 22.23
N GLU A 18 4.66 -2.94 23.49
CA GLU A 18 3.82 -4.08 23.87
C GLU A 18 2.36 -3.85 23.44
N ASN A 19 1.82 -2.66 23.65
CA ASN A 19 0.48 -2.29 23.16
C ASN A 19 0.38 -2.34 21.63
N ARG A 20 1.41 -1.88 20.92
CA ARG A 20 1.45 -1.99 19.46
C ARG A 20 1.36 -3.45 19.02
N GLN A 21 2.17 -4.31 19.60
CA GLN A 21 2.20 -5.72 19.25
C GLN A 21 0.83 -6.38 19.49
N ARG A 22 0.21 -6.14 20.66
CA ARG A 22 -1.13 -6.64 20.97
C ARG A 22 -2.19 -6.17 19.97
N ILE A 23 -2.14 -4.90 19.55
CA ILE A 23 -3.05 -4.36 18.55
C ILE A 23 -2.88 -5.09 17.21
N LEU A 24 -1.63 -5.27 16.75
CA LEU A 24 -1.36 -5.91 15.45
C LEU A 24 -1.78 -7.39 15.47
N GLU A 25 -1.51 -8.12 16.55
CA GLU A 25 -1.94 -9.52 16.73
C GLU A 25 -3.46 -9.66 16.76
N ALA A 26 -4.14 -8.78 17.50
CA ALA A 26 -5.61 -8.75 17.57
C ALA A 26 -6.23 -8.44 16.20
N ALA A 27 -5.66 -7.50 15.47
CA ALA A 27 -6.12 -7.15 14.13
C ALA A 27 -5.93 -8.31 13.15
N LEU A 28 -4.75 -8.95 13.11
CA LEU A 28 -4.50 -10.12 12.27
C LEU A 28 -5.45 -11.26 12.58
N LYS A 29 -5.67 -11.57 13.86
CA LYS A 29 -6.60 -12.61 14.29
C LYS A 29 -8.04 -12.36 13.81
N LEU A 30 -8.49 -11.11 13.88
CA LEU A 30 -9.82 -10.73 13.41
C LEU A 30 -9.90 -10.74 11.88
N PHE A 31 -8.88 -10.30 11.17
CA PHE A 31 -8.80 -10.30 9.70
C PHE A 31 -8.65 -11.71 9.10
N ASP A 32 -8.18 -12.68 9.89
CA ASP A 32 -8.16 -14.09 9.49
C ASP A 32 -9.57 -14.74 9.58
N GLN A 33 -10.44 -14.22 10.44
CA GLN A 33 -11.79 -14.73 10.66
C GLN A 33 -12.86 -13.99 9.87
N TYR A 34 -12.63 -12.72 9.54
CA TYR A 34 -13.58 -11.82 8.91
C TYR A 34 -12.86 -10.93 7.90
N ASP A 35 -13.56 -10.50 6.86
CA ASP A 35 -13.05 -9.50 5.94
C ASP A 35 -12.66 -8.22 6.68
N VAL A 36 -11.57 -7.58 6.24
CA VAL A 36 -11.08 -6.32 6.83
C VAL A 36 -12.20 -5.27 6.91
N GLU A 37 -13.10 -5.20 5.92
CA GLU A 37 -14.23 -4.26 5.91
C GLU A 37 -15.19 -4.49 7.08
N GLN A 38 -15.44 -5.75 7.44
CA GLN A 38 -16.40 -6.14 8.49
C GLN A 38 -15.87 -5.88 9.89
N VAL A 39 -14.56 -5.75 10.06
CA VAL A 39 -13.92 -5.52 11.36
C VAL A 39 -13.84 -4.03 11.66
N SER A 40 -14.37 -3.61 12.81
CA SER A 40 -14.28 -2.23 13.31
C SER A 40 -13.07 -2.02 14.22
N MET A 41 -12.59 -0.77 14.33
CA MET A 41 -11.54 -0.38 15.27
C MET A 41 -11.91 -0.72 16.72
N ASN A 42 -13.20 -0.61 17.10
CA ASN A 42 -13.65 -0.96 18.46
C ASN A 42 -13.56 -2.46 18.74
N GLN A 43 -13.82 -3.33 17.77
CA GLN A 43 -13.61 -4.77 17.92
C GLN A 43 -12.13 -5.09 18.10
N ILE A 44 -11.25 -4.44 17.36
CA ILE A 44 -9.79 -4.59 17.52
C ILE A 44 -9.33 -4.13 18.90
N ALA A 45 -9.82 -2.98 19.39
CA ALA A 45 -9.49 -2.51 20.74
C ALA A 45 -9.90 -3.50 21.83
N LYS A 46 -11.13 -4.05 21.68
CA LYS A 46 -11.66 -5.07 22.61
C LYS A 46 -10.84 -6.35 22.57
N GLU A 47 -10.49 -6.85 21.39
CA GLU A 47 -9.69 -8.07 21.22
C GLU A 47 -8.26 -7.88 21.75
N ALA A 48 -7.67 -6.69 21.56
CA ALA A 48 -6.36 -6.33 22.09
C ALA A 48 -6.36 -6.04 23.60
N ASP A 49 -7.53 -6.07 24.26
CA ASP A 49 -7.73 -5.71 25.67
C ASP A 49 -7.12 -4.34 26.01
N ILE A 50 -7.49 -3.33 25.20
CA ILE A 50 -7.11 -1.92 25.41
C ILE A 50 -8.34 -1.00 25.27
N GLY A 51 -8.25 0.19 25.85
CA GLY A 51 -9.25 1.24 25.61
C GLY A 51 -9.26 1.73 24.18
N ALA A 52 -10.45 1.97 23.61
CA ALA A 52 -10.59 2.52 22.25
C ALA A 52 -9.79 3.82 22.08
N GLY A 53 -9.76 4.71 23.09
CA GLY A 53 -8.95 5.93 23.05
C GLY A 53 -7.44 5.68 22.90
N THR A 54 -6.93 4.56 23.44
CA THR A 54 -5.53 4.16 23.28
C THR A 54 -5.26 3.72 21.83
N LEU A 55 -6.19 2.96 21.25
CA LEU A 55 -6.10 2.55 19.84
C LEU A 55 -6.13 3.77 18.91
N TYR A 56 -7.14 4.66 19.04
CA TYR A 56 -7.29 5.83 18.18
C TYR A 56 -6.17 6.87 18.33
N ARG A 57 -5.51 6.91 19.47
CA ARG A 57 -4.31 7.75 19.65
C ARG A 57 -3.12 7.23 18.83
N ARG A 58 -3.08 5.91 18.55
CA ARG A 58 -2.00 5.30 17.77
C ARG A 58 -2.31 5.21 16.28
N TYR A 59 -3.53 4.84 15.94
CA TYR A 59 -4.00 4.71 14.55
C TYR A 59 -5.30 5.50 14.39
N ARG A 60 -5.29 6.54 13.55
CA ARG A 60 -6.46 7.40 13.31
C ARG A 60 -7.62 6.63 12.67
N ASN A 61 -7.28 5.64 11.85
CA ASN A 61 -8.24 4.81 11.14
C ASN A 61 -7.68 3.40 10.89
N LYS A 62 -8.51 2.53 10.31
CA LYS A 62 -8.15 1.16 9.98
C LYS A 62 -7.06 1.06 8.91
N GLY A 63 -7.00 1.99 7.98
CA GLY A 63 -5.96 2.03 6.95
C GLY A 63 -4.56 2.24 7.50
N GLU A 64 -4.39 3.14 8.48
CA GLU A 64 -3.09 3.31 9.15
C GLU A 64 -2.65 2.01 9.86
N LEU A 65 -3.60 1.26 10.45
CA LEU A 65 -3.33 -0.04 11.06
C LEU A 65 -2.96 -1.09 10.00
N CYS A 66 -3.70 -1.16 8.89
CA CYS A 66 -3.39 -2.06 7.79
C CYS A 66 -2.01 -1.76 7.18
N LEU A 67 -1.68 -0.48 7.03
CA LEU A 67 -0.37 -0.06 6.54
C LEU A 67 0.77 -0.48 7.48
N ASP A 68 0.57 -0.39 8.81
CA ASP A 68 1.56 -0.86 9.78
C ASP A 68 1.71 -2.39 9.74
N LEU A 69 0.63 -3.14 9.46
CA LEU A 69 0.66 -4.59 9.29
C LEU A 69 1.43 -5.05 8.04
N ILE A 70 1.39 -4.30 6.95
CA ILE A 70 2.10 -4.64 5.71
C ILE A 70 3.44 -3.94 5.55
N LYS A 71 3.84 -3.12 6.51
CA LYS A 71 5.02 -2.23 6.41
C LYS A 71 6.27 -2.95 5.93
N ASP A 72 6.61 -4.08 6.55
CA ASP A 72 7.83 -4.81 6.20
C ASP A 72 7.72 -5.44 4.79
N ASN A 73 6.51 -5.87 4.40
CA ASN A 73 6.25 -6.37 3.06
C ASN A 73 6.34 -5.26 1.99
N VAL A 74 5.95 -4.03 2.33
CA VAL A 74 6.11 -2.85 1.45
C VAL A 74 7.59 -2.54 1.24
N VAL A 75 8.41 -2.60 2.29
CA VAL A 75 9.88 -2.43 2.16
C VAL A 75 10.45 -3.49 1.22
N ILE A 76 10.16 -4.77 1.46
CA ILE A 76 10.61 -5.88 0.60
C ILE A 76 10.14 -5.69 -0.86
N PHE A 77 8.92 -5.23 -1.07
CA PHE A 77 8.41 -4.95 -2.41
C PHE A 77 9.25 -3.88 -3.13
N PHE A 78 9.56 -2.77 -2.46
CA PHE A 78 10.38 -1.72 -3.06
C PHE A 78 11.82 -2.14 -3.29
N ASP A 79 12.42 -2.91 -2.38
CA ASP A 79 13.75 -3.50 -2.57
C ASP A 79 13.78 -4.43 -3.80
N ASN A 80 12.76 -5.28 -3.97
CA ASN A 80 12.63 -6.15 -5.14
C ASN A 80 12.44 -5.35 -6.44
N MET A 81 11.67 -4.26 -6.40
CA MET A 81 11.47 -3.36 -7.54
C MET A 81 12.78 -2.66 -7.93
N GLU A 82 13.54 -2.18 -6.96
CA GLU A 82 14.83 -1.54 -7.20
C GLU A 82 15.84 -2.52 -7.79
N ASN A 83 15.95 -3.73 -7.23
CA ASN A 83 16.81 -4.80 -7.76
C ASN A 83 16.41 -5.16 -9.20
N TYR A 84 15.10 -5.33 -9.47
CA TYR A 84 14.61 -5.58 -10.82
C TYR A 84 15.02 -4.47 -11.80
N LEU A 85 14.90 -3.21 -11.42
CA LEU A 85 15.29 -2.07 -12.26
C LEU A 85 16.80 -2.01 -12.49
N GLN A 86 17.63 -2.38 -11.49
CA GLN A 86 19.07 -2.48 -11.62
C GLN A 86 19.49 -3.61 -12.57
N ASP A 87 18.87 -4.78 -12.45
CA ASP A 87 19.16 -5.94 -13.30
C ASP A 87 18.73 -5.73 -14.75
N ASN A 88 17.72 -4.86 -14.97
CA ASN A 88 17.13 -4.61 -16.29
C ASN A 88 17.43 -3.19 -16.83
N GLN A 89 18.60 -2.60 -16.50
CA GLN A 89 18.98 -1.26 -16.95
C GLN A 89 19.06 -1.13 -18.48
N THR A 90 19.41 -2.22 -19.19
CA THR A 90 19.50 -2.25 -20.65
C THR A 90 18.16 -2.54 -21.35
N ALA A 91 17.14 -2.96 -20.59
CA ALA A 91 15.80 -3.15 -21.12
C ALA A 91 15.13 -1.81 -21.44
N THR A 92 14.20 -1.83 -22.37
CA THR A 92 13.42 -0.64 -22.70
C THR A 92 12.59 -0.17 -21.50
N PRO A 93 12.27 1.14 -21.42
CA PRO A 93 11.40 1.64 -20.35
C PRO A 93 10.03 0.94 -20.30
N ALA A 94 9.53 0.50 -21.45
CA ALA A 94 8.28 -0.26 -21.58
C ALA A 94 8.40 -1.65 -20.92
N GLU A 95 9.47 -2.39 -21.20
CA GLU A 95 9.73 -3.70 -20.56
C GLU A 95 9.91 -3.56 -19.06
N ARG A 96 10.60 -2.51 -18.62
CA ARG A 96 10.75 -2.22 -17.18
C ARG A 96 9.41 -1.88 -16.52
N LEU A 97 8.53 -1.13 -17.20
CA LEU A 97 7.16 -0.87 -16.73
C LEU A 97 6.36 -2.17 -16.57
N LYS A 98 6.41 -3.06 -17.57
CA LYS A 98 5.75 -4.39 -17.51
C LYS A 98 6.19 -5.18 -16.27
N GLY A 99 7.49 -5.20 -16.01
CA GLY A 99 8.02 -5.90 -14.83
C GLY A 99 7.54 -5.31 -13.51
N ILE A 100 7.49 -3.99 -13.38
CA ILE A 100 6.96 -3.35 -12.16
C ILE A 100 5.47 -3.62 -12.00
N ILE A 101 4.66 -3.60 -13.07
CA ILE A 101 3.24 -3.97 -13.02
C ILE A 101 3.10 -5.40 -12.49
N ASN A 102 3.87 -6.35 -13.02
CA ASN A 102 3.85 -7.75 -12.56
C ASN A 102 4.25 -7.90 -11.08
N LEU A 103 5.33 -7.25 -10.65
CA LEU A 103 5.76 -7.26 -9.24
C LEU A 103 4.69 -6.70 -8.31
N PHE A 104 4.03 -5.60 -8.71
CA PHE A 104 2.96 -5.01 -7.91
C PHE A 104 1.71 -5.88 -7.85
N ILE A 105 1.32 -6.52 -8.97
CA ILE A 105 0.19 -7.46 -8.98
C ILE A 105 0.47 -8.66 -8.08
N GLN A 106 1.68 -9.24 -8.11
CA GLN A 106 2.07 -10.32 -7.19
C GLN A 106 2.01 -9.89 -5.72
N PHE A 107 2.53 -8.69 -5.42
CA PHE A 107 2.42 -8.11 -4.08
C PHE A 107 0.96 -7.92 -3.67
N ARG A 108 0.11 -7.39 -4.57
CA ARG A 108 -1.33 -7.21 -4.34
C ARG A 108 -2.04 -8.54 -4.06
N GLU A 109 -1.83 -9.57 -4.86
CA GLU A 109 -2.42 -10.90 -4.63
C GLU A 109 -2.06 -11.46 -3.24
N SER A 110 -0.82 -11.25 -2.81
CA SER A 110 -0.35 -11.72 -1.51
C SER A 110 -0.88 -10.94 -0.31
N LYS A 111 -1.40 -9.70 -0.50
CA LYS A 111 -1.81 -8.75 0.55
C LYS A 111 -3.16 -8.08 0.28
N ALA A 112 -4.03 -8.74 -0.50
CA ALA A 112 -5.24 -8.13 -1.05
C ALA A 112 -6.12 -7.45 0.02
N GLN A 113 -6.43 -8.13 1.12
CA GLN A 113 -7.31 -7.59 2.16
C GLN A 113 -6.72 -6.38 2.89
N LEU A 114 -5.42 -6.42 3.21
CA LEU A 114 -4.75 -5.32 3.90
C LEU A 114 -4.61 -4.10 3.00
N LEU A 115 -4.31 -4.30 1.72
CA LEU A 115 -4.27 -3.22 0.73
C LEU A 115 -5.65 -2.57 0.55
N LYS A 116 -6.71 -3.37 0.50
CA LYS A 116 -8.08 -2.84 0.46
C LYS A 116 -8.37 -1.98 1.69
N GLY A 117 -8.02 -2.43 2.88
CA GLY A 117 -8.17 -1.64 4.11
C GLY A 117 -7.40 -0.31 4.10
N VAL A 118 -6.22 -0.25 3.47
CA VAL A 118 -5.48 1.01 3.26
C VAL A 118 -6.24 1.94 2.32
N GLU A 119 -6.65 1.44 1.16
CA GLU A 119 -7.29 2.22 0.09
C GLU A 119 -8.67 2.75 0.50
N ASP A 120 -9.47 1.96 1.21
CA ASP A 120 -10.80 2.37 1.71
C ASP A 120 -10.70 3.56 2.67
N SER A 121 -9.61 3.65 3.43
CA SER A 121 -9.40 4.78 4.32
C SER A 121 -8.97 6.06 3.59
N GLU A 122 -8.39 5.94 2.40
CA GLU A 122 -8.02 7.06 1.54
C GLU A 122 -9.24 7.59 0.74
N ALA A 123 -10.26 6.76 0.53
CA ALA A 123 -11.51 7.11 -0.19
C ALA A 123 -12.42 8.07 0.58
N SER A 124 -12.16 8.35 1.87
CA SER A 124 -12.82 9.44 2.59
C SER A 124 -12.53 10.77 1.89
N PRO A 125 -13.55 11.69 1.77
CA PRO A 125 -13.40 12.90 0.97
C PRO A 125 -12.11 13.62 1.36
N PRO A 126 -11.31 14.10 0.39
CA PRO A 126 -10.00 14.66 0.67
C PRO A 126 -10.14 15.79 1.67
N SER A 127 -9.75 15.55 2.91
CA SER A 127 -9.36 16.65 3.77
C SER A 127 -8.29 17.40 2.98
N LYS A 128 -8.26 18.71 3.04
CA LYS A 128 -7.40 19.61 2.24
C LYS A 128 -5.87 19.31 2.28
N SER A 129 -5.46 18.21 2.88
CA SER A 129 -4.15 17.57 2.82
C SER A 129 -4.29 16.26 2.02
N GLY A 130 -4.25 16.34 0.69
CA GLY A 130 -4.27 15.20 -0.22
C GLY A 130 -2.98 14.35 -0.10
N THR A 131 -2.78 13.72 1.05
CA THR A 131 -1.67 12.79 1.28
C THR A 131 -2.15 11.39 0.98
N HIS A 132 -1.67 10.83 -0.12
CA HIS A 132 -1.78 9.41 -0.42
C HIS A 132 -0.86 8.59 0.49
N SER A 133 -1.03 7.27 0.49
CA SER A 133 -0.10 6.39 1.23
C SER A 133 1.31 6.46 0.65
N PRO A 134 2.36 6.23 1.45
CA PRO A 134 3.74 6.18 0.95
C PRO A 134 3.92 5.17 -0.19
N LEU A 135 3.17 4.06 -0.18
CA LEU A 135 3.16 3.07 -1.26
C LEU A 135 2.66 3.70 -2.57
N HIS A 136 1.54 4.43 -2.53
CA HIS A 136 1.00 5.13 -3.70
C HIS A 136 2.00 6.14 -4.25
N ASP A 137 2.55 7.00 -3.41
CA ASP A 137 3.44 8.09 -3.83
C ASP A 137 4.73 7.57 -4.47
N GLN A 138 5.32 6.51 -3.91
CA GLN A 138 6.53 5.91 -4.47
C GLN A 138 6.27 5.21 -5.80
N LEU A 139 5.18 4.45 -5.94
CA LEU A 139 4.79 3.84 -7.21
C LEU A 139 4.49 4.90 -8.27
N HIS A 140 3.75 5.94 -7.91
CA HIS A 140 3.45 7.06 -8.81
C HIS A 140 4.72 7.68 -9.37
N GLN A 141 5.70 7.98 -8.52
CA GLN A 141 6.99 8.54 -8.96
C GLN A 141 7.72 7.61 -9.94
N GLN A 142 7.72 6.30 -9.69
CA GLN A 142 8.37 5.34 -10.59
C GLN A 142 7.65 5.24 -11.93
N PHE A 143 6.33 5.21 -11.95
CA PHE A 143 5.57 5.21 -13.20
C PHE A 143 5.77 6.48 -14.01
N VAL A 144 5.72 7.66 -13.36
CA VAL A 144 6.01 8.95 -14.03
C VAL A 144 7.41 8.94 -14.64
N LYS A 145 8.42 8.44 -13.91
CA LYS A 145 9.79 8.32 -14.43
C LYS A 145 9.86 7.47 -15.69
N LEU A 146 9.27 6.28 -15.69
CA LEU A 146 9.26 5.39 -16.84
C LEU A 146 8.48 5.97 -18.02
N PHE A 147 7.33 6.61 -17.79
CA PHE A 147 6.60 7.30 -18.85
C PHE A 147 7.37 8.48 -19.45
N ASN A 148 8.16 9.20 -18.65
CA ASN A 148 9.04 10.25 -19.15
C ASN A 148 10.16 9.67 -20.01
N GLU A 149 10.75 8.54 -19.62
CA GLU A 149 11.78 7.85 -20.41
C GLU A 149 11.23 7.32 -21.74
N MET A 150 9.98 6.80 -21.77
CA MET A 150 9.32 6.38 -23.01
C MET A 150 8.99 7.55 -23.94
N ASN A 151 8.62 8.71 -23.40
CA ASN A 151 8.14 9.85 -24.15
C ASN A 151 9.16 10.99 -24.21
N SER A 152 10.46 10.70 -24.22
CA SER A 152 11.55 11.68 -24.21
C SER A 152 11.50 12.72 -25.33
N THR A 153 10.74 12.45 -26.40
CA THR A 153 10.52 13.36 -27.55
C THR A 153 9.22 14.18 -27.46
N SER A 154 8.33 13.86 -26.51
CA SER A 154 7.03 14.54 -26.37
C SER A 154 7.06 15.59 -25.24
N ASN A 155 6.88 16.85 -25.62
CA ASN A 155 6.94 18.01 -24.71
C ASN A 155 5.65 18.21 -23.87
N LYS A 156 4.99 17.12 -23.40
CA LYS A 156 3.75 17.18 -22.61
C LYS A 156 3.91 16.46 -21.24
N PRO A 157 4.61 17.06 -20.26
CA PRO A 157 4.87 16.42 -18.97
C PRO A 157 3.59 16.05 -18.20
N ASN A 158 2.51 16.84 -18.30
CA ASN A 158 1.24 16.58 -17.62
C ASN A 158 0.55 15.28 -18.08
N THR A 159 0.81 14.84 -19.33
CA THR A 159 0.23 13.58 -19.83
C THR A 159 0.83 12.36 -19.13
N ASN A 160 2.11 12.39 -18.78
CA ASN A 160 2.79 11.27 -18.12
C ASN A 160 2.37 11.13 -16.65
N ILE A 161 2.14 12.26 -15.95
CA ILE A 161 1.54 12.29 -14.63
C ILE A 161 0.13 11.66 -14.68
N PHE A 162 -0.70 12.11 -15.63
CA PHE A 162 -2.06 11.58 -15.81
C PHE A 162 -2.05 10.07 -16.13
N LYS A 163 -1.11 9.60 -16.98
CA LYS A 163 -0.96 8.15 -17.25
C LYS A 163 -0.64 7.37 -15.96
N ALA A 164 0.25 7.89 -15.12
CA ALA A 164 0.59 7.26 -13.85
C ALA A 164 -0.62 7.21 -12.89
N ASP A 165 -1.40 8.30 -12.81
CA ASP A 165 -2.64 8.35 -12.02
C ASP A 165 -3.65 7.30 -12.48
N ILE A 166 -3.89 7.18 -13.79
CA ILE A 166 -4.84 6.21 -14.35
C ILE A 166 -4.35 4.78 -14.17
N LEU A 167 -3.05 4.51 -14.36
CA LEU A 167 -2.48 3.19 -14.10
C LEU A 167 -2.66 2.78 -12.63
N LEU A 168 -2.38 3.67 -11.68
CA LEU A 168 -2.60 3.42 -10.26
C LEU A 168 -4.10 3.24 -9.93
N ALA A 169 -4.99 4.02 -10.56
CA ALA A 169 -6.43 3.84 -10.39
C ALA A 169 -6.91 2.47 -10.89
N ALA A 170 -6.39 2.00 -12.01
CA ALA A 170 -6.70 0.65 -12.53
C ALA A 170 -6.18 -0.47 -11.62
N LEU A 171 -5.08 -0.21 -10.92
CA LEU A 171 -4.46 -1.15 -9.98
C LEU A 171 -5.06 -1.08 -8.56
N LYS A 172 -6.03 -0.20 -8.25
CA LYS A 172 -6.73 -0.17 -6.96
C LYS A 172 -7.58 -1.42 -6.75
N SER A 173 -7.81 -1.77 -5.47
CA SER A 173 -8.51 -2.99 -5.07
C SER A 173 -9.85 -3.15 -5.77
N ASP A 174 -10.70 -2.11 -5.78
CA ASP A 174 -12.02 -2.19 -6.41
C ASP A 174 -11.94 -2.51 -7.91
N SER A 175 -11.08 -1.79 -8.64
CA SER A 175 -10.89 -2.03 -10.08
C SER A 175 -10.27 -3.39 -10.34
N TYR A 176 -9.23 -3.75 -9.59
CA TYR A 176 -8.51 -5.01 -9.75
C TYR A 176 -9.38 -6.22 -9.42
N LEU A 177 -10.04 -6.22 -8.25
CA LEU A 177 -10.92 -7.32 -7.83
C LEU A 177 -12.11 -7.49 -8.76
N PHE A 178 -12.68 -6.39 -9.29
CA PHE A 178 -13.72 -6.48 -10.31
C PHE A 178 -13.26 -7.26 -11.54
N GLN A 179 -12.04 -7.02 -12.04
CA GLN A 179 -11.49 -7.77 -13.18
C GLN A 179 -11.23 -9.24 -12.82
N ARG A 180 -10.72 -9.50 -11.60
CA ARG A 180 -10.43 -10.85 -11.11
C ARG A 180 -11.70 -11.67 -10.89
N GLU A 181 -12.63 -11.16 -10.10
CA GLU A 181 -13.74 -11.93 -9.56
C GLU A 181 -15.00 -11.88 -10.45
N VAL A 182 -15.24 -10.74 -11.10
CA VAL A 182 -16.45 -10.54 -11.93
C VAL A 182 -16.18 -10.85 -13.40
N ARG A 183 -15.02 -10.45 -13.93
CA ARG A 183 -14.64 -10.66 -15.33
C ARG A 183 -13.85 -11.94 -15.55
N GLY A 184 -13.27 -12.53 -14.51
CA GLY A 184 -12.54 -13.80 -14.55
C GLY A 184 -11.12 -13.70 -15.15
N TYR A 185 -10.56 -12.51 -15.29
CA TYR A 185 -9.18 -12.35 -15.77
C TYR A 185 -8.18 -12.90 -14.76
N SER A 186 -7.12 -13.56 -15.25
CA SER A 186 -5.97 -13.92 -14.41
C SER A 186 -5.13 -12.68 -14.05
N PRO A 187 -4.27 -12.76 -13.01
CA PRO A 187 -3.30 -11.70 -12.74
C PRO A 187 -2.44 -11.36 -13.94
N GLU A 188 -2.05 -12.38 -14.72
CA GLU A 188 -1.24 -12.26 -15.93
C GLU A 188 -2.00 -11.54 -17.05
N ASP A 189 -3.28 -11.86 -17.26
CA ASP A 189 -4.13 -11.19 -18.26
C ASP A 189 -4.29 -9.71 -17.93
N ILE A 190 -4.48 -9.36 -16.65
CA ILE A 190 -4.59 -7.97 -16.21
C ILE A 190 -3.26 -7.22 -16.42
N ALA A 191 -2.13 -7.85 -16.09
CA ALA A 191 -0.82 -7.27 -16.31
C ALA A 191 -0.56 -6.98 -17.80
N GLU A 192 -0.90 -7.93 -18.68
CA GLU A 192 -0.72 -7.78 -20.12
C GLU A 192 -1.63 -6.68 -20.68
N ALA A 193 -2.92 -6.67 -20.31
CA ALA A 193 -3.86 -5.65 -20.74
C ALA A 193 -3.45 -4.23 -20.31
N LEU A 194 -2.96 -4.09 -19.08
CA LEU A 194 -2.42 -2.80 -18.59
C LEU A 194 -1.16 -2.40 -19.37
N TYR A 195 -0.25 -3.34 -19.61
CA TYR A 195 0.95 -3.07 -20.41
C TYR A 195 0.59 -2.59 -21.82
N GLU A 196 -0.27 -3.30 -22.53
CA GLU A 196 -0.71 -2.93 -23.88
C GLU A 196 -1.37 -1.53 -23.91
N MET A 197 -2.25 -1.24 -22.93
CA MET A 197 -2.98 0.02 -22.85
C MET A 197 -2.07 1.24 -22.66
N PHE A 198 -0.96 1.09 -21.95
CA PHE A 198 -0.10 2.23 -21.61
C PHE A 198 1.17 2.36 -22.46
N VAL A 199 1.51 1.33 -23.25
CA VAL A 199 2.73 1.29 -24.06
C VAL A 199 2.44 1.41 -25.57
N LEU A 200 1.31 0.87 -26.04
CA LEU A 200 0.87 0.97 -27.43
C LEU A 200 0.05 2.24 -27.67
#